data_38c01d42470c4693c77884a36f71fc54
#
_entry.id   38c01d42470c4693c77884a36f71fc54
#
_cell.length_a   1.000
_cell.length_b   1.000
_cell.length_c   1.000
_cell.angle_alpha   90.00
_cell.angle_beta   90.00
_cell.angle_gamma   90.00
#
_symmetry.space_group_name_H-M   'P 1'
#
loop_
_entity.id
_entity.type
_entity.pdbx_description
1 polymer ?
#
loop_
_entity_poly.entity_id
_entity_poly.type
_entity_poly.pdbx_seq_one_letter_code
_entity_poly.pdbx_strand_id
1 'polypeptide(L)'
;MAGILSGVKVLDLTRVLAGPYCGMMLADMGADVIKIELPGRGDDSRGNAPIVNGESAYFMNLNRNKYGMTLNLKSEEGKKIFLELVKQSDIVLENYRPGVMDKLGLGYEELRKVNPAIVYGCVSGFGHYGPYSKRAGYDIIGQAMSGLMSTTGWQIGRASCRERV
;
A
#
# COMPACT_ATOMS: atom_id res chain seq x y z
N MET A 1 -17.72 -20.20 -4.33
CA MET A 1 -18.36 -19.71 -3.09
C MET A 1 -17.99 -18.23 -2.96
N ALA A 2 -18.94 -17.38 -2.58
CA ALA A 2 -18.63 -15.97 -2.32
C ALA A 2 -17.67 -15.90 -1.12
N GLY A 3 -16.62 -15.06 -1.22
CA GLY A 3 -15.69 -14.84 -0.13
C GLY A 3 -16.34 -14.07 1.03
N ILE A 4 -15.71 -14.10 2.20
CA ILE A 4 -16.22 -13.43 3.41
C ILE A 4 -16.37 -11.90 3.23
N LEU A 5 -15.56 -11.29 2.34
CA LEU A 5 -15.60 -9.88 2.00
C LEU A 5 -16.27 -9.60 0.64
N SER A 6 -17.09 -10.52 0.15
CA SER A 6 -17.83 -10.34 -1.11
C SER A 6 -18.69 -9.08 -1.05
N GLY A 7 -18.54 -8.20 -2.04
CA GLY A 7 -19.26 -6.92 -2.12
C GLY A 7 -18.53 -5.74 -1.46
N VAL A 8 -17.43 -5.97 -0.72
CA VAL A 8 -16.57 -4.90 -0.21
C VAL A 8 -15.68 -4.38 -1.33
N LYS A 9 -15.67 -3.06 -1.54
CA LYS A 9 -14.90 -2.38 -2.59
C LYS A 9 -13.71 -1.63 -2.00
N VAL A 10 -12.52 -1.89 -2.52
CA VAL A 10 -11.26 -1.35 -2.02
C VAL A 10 -10.51 -0.60 -3.11
N LEU A 11 -10.10 0.63 -2.83
CA LEU A 11 -9.16 1.40 -3.64
C LEU A 11 -7.76 1.25 -3.03
N ASP A 12 -6.87 0.58 -3.74
CA ASP A 12 -5.52 0.26 -3.30
C ASP A 12 -4.50 1.19 -3.99
N LEU A 13 -4.05 2.22 -3.28
CA LEU A 13 -3.00 3.16 -3.72
C LEU A 13 -1.60 2.73 -3.27
N THR A 14 -1.51 1.57 -2.63
CA THR A 14 -0.27 1.12 -1.98
C THR A 14 0.79 0.67 -2.99
N ARG A 15 2.05 0.66 -2.55
CA ARG A 15 3.21 0.27 -3.37
C ARG A 15 4.17 -0.64 -2.61
N VAL A 16 4.94 -1.39 -3.34
CA VAL A 16 6.04 -2.25 -2.92
C VAL A 16 5.57 -3.49 -2.16
N LEU A 17 5.48 -3.50 -0.81
CA LEU A 17 5.24 -4.71 -0.02
C LEU A 17 4.09 -4.58 0.97
N ALA A 18 4.27 -3.81 2.03
CA ALA A 18 3.40 -3.89 3.21
C ALA A 18 1.94 -3.53 2.92
N GLY A 19 1.72 -2.44 2.18
CA GLY A 19 0.38 -2.06 1.75
C GLY A 19 -0.22 -3.02 0.73
N PRO A 20 0.49 -3.37 -0.37
CA PRO A 20 0.00 -4.35 -1.34
C PRO A 20 -0.33 -5.72 -0.74
N TYR A 21 0.41 -6.16 0.28
CA TYR A 21 0.11 -7.39 1.01
C TYR A 21 -1.25 -7.31 1.71
N CYS A 22 -1.57 -6.18 2.36
CA CYS A 22 -2.89 -5.95 2.95
C CYS A 22 -3.99 -6.00 1.88
N GLY A 23 -3.82 -5.26 0.77
CA GLY A 23 -4.77 -5.28 -0.34
C GLY A 23 -4.96 -6.68 -0.96
N MET A 24 -3.89 -7.47 -1.04
CA MET A 24 -3.92 -8.85 -1.49
C MET A 24 -4.76 -9.74 -0.55
N MET A 25 -4.56 -9.61 0.76
CA MET A 25 -5.36 -10.37 1.74
C MET A 25 -6.85 -10.06 1.62
N LEU A 26 -7.22 -8.79 1.44
CA LEU A 26 -8.62 -8.40 1.21
C LEU A 26 -9.17 -9.00 -0.09
N ALA A 27 -8.39 -8.97 -1.17
CA ALA A 27 -8.76 -9.58 -2.45
C ALA A 27 -8.92 -11.10 -2.35
N ASP A 28 -8.00 -11.79 -1.66
CA ASP A 28 -8.07 -13.23 -1.43
C ASP A 28 -9.29 -13.63 -0.56
N MET A 29 -9.77 -12.73 0.29
CA MET A 29 -11.00 -12.90 1.07
C MET A 29 -12.28 -12.55 0.27
N GLY A 30 -12.14 -12.12 -1.00
CA GLY A 30 -13.26 -11.88 -1.90
C GLY A 30 -13.69 -10.42 -2.04
N ALA A 31 -12.93 -9.46 -1.55
CA ALA A 31 -13.17 -8.04 -1.81
C ALA A 31 -12.84 -7.67 -3.27
N ASP A 32 -13.56 -6.71 -3.83
CA ASP A 32 -13.28 -6.11 -5.13
C ASP A 32 -12.19 -5.04 -4.97
N VAL A 33 -10.95 -5.39 -5.23
CA VAL A 33 -9.79 -4.50 -5.04
C VAL A 33 -9.35 -3.91 -6.37
N ILE A 34 -9.34 -2.58 -6.46
CA ILE A 34 -8.80 -1.82 -7.61
C ILE A 34 -7.46 -1.23 -7.19
N LYS A 35 -6.37 -1.75 -7.75
CA LYS A 35 -5.05 -1.17 -7.60
C LYS A 35 -4.87 0.02 -8.52
N ILE A 36 -4.63 1.18 -7.94
CA ILE A 36 -4.42 2.44 -8.67
C ILE A 36 -2.93 2.75 -8.73
N GLU A 37 -2.41 2.84 -9.94
CA GLU A 37 -0.99 3.06 -10.22
C GLU A 37 -0.76 4.38 -10.97
N LEU A 38 0.45 4.93 -10.86
CA LEU A 38 0.84 6.10 -11.63
C LEU A 38 0.99 5.73 -13.12
N PRO A 39 0.40 6.47 -14.06
CA PRO A 39 0.58 6.22 -15.49
C PRO A 39 2.06 6.19 -15.91
N GLY A 40 2.43 5.25 -16.75
CA GLY A 40 3.76 5.07 -17.32
C GLY A 40 4.79 4.42 -16.40
N ARG A 41 4.78 4.73 -15.09
CA ARG A 41 5.75 4.18 -14.14
C ARG A 41 5.23 2.94 -13.41
N GLY A 42 3.97 2.97 -13.01
CA GLY A 42 3.37 1.92 -12.20
C GLY A 42 3.92 1.85 -10.76
N ASP A 43 3.79 0.67 -10.16
CA ASP A 43 4.36 0.32 -8.87
C ASP A 43 5.87 0.00 -9.03
N ASP A 44 6.69 0.52 -8.12
CA ASP A 44 8.14 0.30 -8.14
C ASP A 44 8.50 -1.20 -8.08
N SER A 45 7.65 -2.04 -7.50
CA SER A 45 7.83 -3.50 -7.43
C SER A 45 7.73 -4.21 -8.78
N ARG A 46 7.26 -3.55 -9.84
CA ARG A 46 7.28 -4.11 -11.21
C ARG A 46 8.69 -4.33 -11.75
N GLY A 47 9.68 -3.62 -11.16
CA GLY A 47 11.11 -3.82 -11.46
C GLY A 47 11.82 -4.81 -10.55
N ASN A 48 11.15 -5.39 -9.54
CA ASN A 48 11.79 -6.29 -8.59
C ASN A 48 11.94 -7.71 -9.14
N ALA A 49 13.15 -8.29 -8.96
CA ALA A 49 13.40 -9.68 -9.30
C ALA A 49 12.61 -10.67 -8.39
N PRO A 50 12.37 -11.91 -8.85
CA PRO A 50 12.72 -12.45 -10.16
C PRO A 50 11.80 -11.96 -11.28
N ILE A 51 12.39 -11.72 -12.45
CA ILE A 51 11.64 -11.37 -13.67
C ILE A 51 11.42 -12.65 -14.49
N VAL A 52 10.16 -12.97 -14.75
CA VAL A 52 9.75 -14.14 -15.53
C VAL A 52 8.90 -13.66 -16.70
N ASN A 53 9.30 -13.96 -17.92
CA ASN A 53 8.64 -13.53 -19.16
C ASN A 53 8.37 -12.00 -19.23
N GLY A 54 9.32 -11.19 -18.72
CA GLY A 54 9.21 -9.74 -18.72
C GLY A 54 8.40 -9.14 -17.54
N GLU A 55 7.83 -9.97 -16.68
CA GLU A 55 7.01 -9.53 -15.55
C GLU A 55 7.68 -9.87 -14.20
N SER A 56 7.53 -8.99 -13.22
CA SER A 56 8.00 -9.24 -11.86
C SER A 56 7.14 -10.27 -11.15
N ALA A 57 7.71 -11.42 -10.80
CA ALA A 57 7.00 -12.41 -9.98
C ALA A 57 6.67 -11.87 -8.58
N TYR A 58 7.50 -10.96 -8.07
CA TYR A 58 7.23 -10.23 -6.83
C TYR A 58 5.96 -9.40 -6.92
N PHE A 59 5.83 -8.59 -7.99
CA PHE A 59 4.63 -7.79 -8.22
C PHE A 59 3.39 -8.66 -8.39
N MET A 60 3.47 -9.70 -9.23
CA MET A 60 2.35 -10.61 -9.49
C MET A 60 1.85 -11.28 -8.22
N ASN A 61 2.75 -11.74 -7.35
CA ASN A 61 2.39 -12.38 -6.10
C ASN A 61 1.60 -11.46 -5.17
N LEU A 62 2.03 -10.21 -5.02
CA LEU A 62 1.42 -9.25 -4.10
C LEU A 62 0.17 -8.57 -4.64
N ASN A 63 -0.07 -8.66 -5.95
CA ASN A 63 -1.20 -7.98 -6.59
C ASN A 63 -2.15 -8.94 -7.30
N ARG A 64 -2.08 -10.24 -6.99
CA ARG A 64 -3.06 -11.21 -7.46
C ARG A 64 -4.48 -10.84 -6.99
N ASN A 65 -5.46 -11.24 -7.77
CA ASN A 65 -6.90 -10.99 -7.50
C ASN A 65 -7.29 -9.50 -7.44
N LYS A 66 -6.42 -8.58 -7.88
CA LYS A 66 -6.73 -7.15 -7.96
C LYS A 66 -6.98 -6.74 -9.41
N TYR A 67 -7.93 -5.83 -9.62
CA TYR A 67 -8.06 -5.10 -10.88
C TYR A 67 -7.01 -4.01 -10.95
N GLY A 68 -6.43 -3.77 -12.13
CA GLY A 68 -5.43 -2.72 -12.37
C GLY A 68 -6.06 -1.49 -13.01
N MET A 69 -5.71 -0.31 -12.51
CA MET A 69 -6.08 0.98 -13.09
C MET A 69 -4.91 1.94 -13.00
N THR A 70 -4.70 2.77 -14.03
CA THR A 70 -3.74 3.88 -13.95
C THR A 70 -4.47 5.19 -13.78
N LEU A 71 -4.01 6.04 -12.84
CA LEU A 71 -4.61 7.34 -12.57
C LEU A 71 -3.57 8.34 -12.07
N ASN A 72 -3.56 9.53 -12.65
CA ASN A 72 -2.68 10.61 -12.19
C ASN A 72 -3.37 11.44 -11.10
N LEU A 73 -3.11 11.13 -9.85
CA LEU A 73 -3.67 11.85 -8.69
C LEU A 73 -3.11 13.28 -8.51
N LYS A 74 -2.16 13.72 -9.35
CA LYS A 74 -1.67 15.10 -9.35
C LYS A 74 -2.47 16.02 -10.29
N SER A 75 -3.19 15.44 -11.26
CA SER A 75 -4.08 16.22 -12.14
C SER A 75 -5.44 16.41 -11.50
N GLU A 76 -6.09 17.51 -11.82
CA GLU A 76 -7.44 17.80 -11.30
C GLU A 76 -8.48 16.81 -11.82
N GLU A 77 -8.34 16.35 -13.06
CA GLU A 77 -9.19 15.31 -13.64
C GLU A 77 -9.02 13.98 -12.92
N GLY A 78 -7.76 13.59 -12.63
CA GLY A 78 -7.46 12.38 -11.89
C GLY A 78 -8.02 12.40 -10.48
N LYS A 79 -7.94 13.54 -9.79
CA LYS A 79 -8.55 13.71 -8.46
C LYS A 79 -10.07 13.57 -8.52
N LYS A 80 -10.72 14.21 -9.50
CA LYS A 80 -12.18 14.10 -9.68
C LYS A 80 -12.61 12.65 -9.90
N ILE A 81 -11.92 11.93 -10.78
CA ILE A 81 -12.20 10.50 -11.01
C ILE A 81 -12.01 9.70 -9.72
N PHE A 82 -10.91 9.95 -8.98
CA PHE A 82 -10.66 9.25 -7.72
C PHE A 82 -11.77 9.52 -6.69
N LEU A 83 -12.22 10.75 -6.54
CA LEU A 83 -13.31 11.09 -5.60
C LEU A 83 -14.64 10.43 -6.00
N GLU A 84 -14.92 10.29 -7.30
CA GLU A 84 -16.10 9.54 -7.76
C GLU A 84 -15.99 8.03 -7.43
N LEU A 85 -14.79 7.45 -7.52
CA LEU A 85 -14.56 6.07 -7.08
C LEU A 85 -14.73 5.93 -5.56
N VAL A 86 -14.25 6.89 -4.76
CA VAL A 86 -14.41 6.91 -3.30
C VAL A 86 -15.87 6.89 -2.87
N LYS A 87 -16.77 7.57 -3.59
CA LYS A 87 -18.22 7.55 -3.29
C LYS A 87 -18.82 6.13 -3.35
N GLN A 88 -18.22 5.26 -4.13
CA GLN A 88 -18.72 3.91 -4.39
C GLN A 88 -17.87 2.81 -3.72
N SER A 89 -16.91 3.20 -2.89
CA SER A 89 -15.96 2.29 -2.26
C SER A 89 -16.09 2.31 -0.75
N ASP A 90 -15.72 1.22 -0.11
CA ASP A 90 -15.79 1.05 1.34
C ASP A 90 -14.44 1.34 2.00
N ILE A 91 -13.33 1.03 1.31
CA ILE A 91 -11.98 1.11 1.87
C ILE A 91 -11.05 1.83 0.89
N VAL A 92 -10.20 2.72 1.43
CA VAL A 92 -9.04 3.27 0.74
C VAL A 92 -7.78 2.83 1.48
N LEU A 93 -6.82 2.25 0.76
CA LEU A 93 -5.52 1.85 1.30
C LEU A 93 -4.40 2.69 0.69
N GLU A 94 -3.48 3.17 1.51
CA GLU A 94 -2.28 3.87 1.06
C GLU A 94 -1.06 3.54 1.93
N ASN A 95 0.14 3.71 1.39
CA ASN A 95 1.38 3.60 2.13
C ASN A 95 2.41 4.66 1.70
N TYR A 96 1.92 5.84 1.37
CA TYR A 96 2.76 7.00 1.12
C TYR A 96 3.39 7.52 2.41
N ARG A 97 4.34 8.42 2.28
CA ARG A 97 4.85 9.14 3.45
C ARG A 97 3.74 9.98 4.07
N PRO A 98 3.68 10.07 5.42
CA PRO A 98 2.71 10.92 6.10
C PRO A 98 2.61 12.33 5.52
N GLY A 99 1.39 12.80 5.28
CA GLY A 99 1.10 14.10 4.69
C GLY A 99 1.12 14.18 3.17
N VAL A 100 1.44 13.10 2.45
CA VAL A 100 1.40 13.11 0.98
C VAL A 100 -0.04 13.19 0.47
N MET A 101 -0.93 12.37 1.02
CA MET A 101 -2.36 12.39 0.64
C MET A 101 -3.01 13.73 1.01
N ASP A 102 -2.64 14.31 2.14
CA ASP A 102 -3.14 15.65 2.55
C ASP A 102 -2.71 16.73 1.56
N LYS A 103 -1.44 16.71 1.12
CA LYS A 103 -0.93 17.63 0.10
C LYS A 103 -1.61 17.49 -1.26
N LEU A 104 -2.11 16.31 -1.58
CA LEU A 104 -2.90 16.08 -2.79
C LEU A 104 -4.37 16.54 -2.63
N GLY A 105 -4.79 16.88 -1.42
CA GLY A 105 -6.20 17.16 -1.10
C GLY A 105 -7.06 15.89 -1.07
N LEU A 106 -6.42 14.74 -0.81
CA LEU A 106 -7.03 13.41 -0.80
C LEU A 106 -6.79 12.68 0.55
N GLY A 107 -6.48 13.43 1.62
CA GLY A 107 -6.35 12.88 2.96
C GLY A 107 -7.69 12.42 3.55
N TYR A 108 -7.64 11.72 4.68
CA TYR A 108 -8.82 11.13 5.31
C TYR A 108 -9.96 12.13 5.51
N GLU A 109 -9.67 13.34 6.00
CA GLU A 109 -10.69 14.36 6.27
C GLU A 109 -11.42 14.82 4.99
N GLU A 110 -10.72 14.87 3.86
CA GLU A 110 -11.32 15.21 2.57
C GLU A 110 -12.15 14.04 2.02
N LEU A 111 -11.64 12.82 2.11
CA LEU A 111 -12.37 11.63 1.65
C LEU A 111 -13.63 11.37 2.48
N ARG A 112 -13.58 11.63 3.78
CA ARG A 112 -14.73 11.52 4.69
C ARG A 112 -15.85 12.48 4.36
N LYS A 113 -15.54 13.67 3.83
CA LYS A 113 -16.58 14.61 3.36
C LYS A 113 -17.35 14.05 2.16
N VAL A 114 -16.68 13.25 1.34
CA VAL A 114 -17.25 12.64 0.12
C VAL A 114 -17.99 11.36 0.45
N ASN A 115 -17.42 10.53 1.33
CA ASN A 115 -18.00 9.28 1.79
C ASN A 115 -17.78 9.17 3.32
N PRO A 116 -18.79 9.53 4.15
CA PRO A 116 -18.65 9.49 5.60
C PRO A 116 -18.40 8.09 6.19
N ALA A 117 -18.72 7.03 5.46
CA ALA A 117 -18.54 5.64 5.89
C ALA A 117 -17.18 5.06 5.46
N ILE A 118 -16.32 5.82 4.78
CA ILE A 118 -15.07 5.33 4.24
C ILE A 118 -14.11 4.86 5.34
N VAL A 119 -13.57 3.67 5.20
CA VAL A 119 -12.47 3.17 6.01
C VAL A 119 -11.14 3.55 5.35
N TYR A 120 -10.29 4.27 6.06
CA TYR A 120 -9.01 4.73 5.55
C TYR A 120 -7.86 3.96 6.23
N GLY A 121 -7.23 3.06 5.49
CA GLY A 121 -6.09 2.28 5.93
C GLY A 121 -4.78 2.88 5.45
N CYS A 122 -3.91 3.29 6.37
CA CYS A 122 -2.59 3.81 6.05
C CYS A 122 -1.49 2.96 6.69
N VAL A 123 -0.48 2.61 5.89
CA VAL A 123 0.68 1.84 6.35
C VAL A 123 1.92 2.73 6.32
N SER A 124 2.52 2.96 7.48
CA SER A 124 3.75 3.73 7.60
C SER A 124 4.67 3.15 8.67
N GLY A 125 5.97 3.48 8.62
CA GLY A 125 6.94 2.90 9.54
C GLY A 125 6.74 3.28 11.01
N PHE A 126 6.21 4.48 11.28
CA PHE A 126 6.08 5.03 12.64
C PHE A 126 4.69 5.63 12.92
N GLY A 127 3.70 5.34 12.09
CA GLY A 127 2.38 5.96 12.19
C GLY A 127 2.35 7.38 11.62
N HIS A 128 1.17 7.98 11.63
CA HIS A 128 0.95 9.34 11.15
C HIS A 128 1.06 10.39 12.27
N TYR A 129 1.22 9.96 13.52
CA TYR A 129 1.28 10.80 14.72
C TYR A 129 2.57 10.54 15.50
N GLY A 130 2.88 11.43 16.41
CA GLY A 130 4.01 11.29 17.32
C GLY A 130 5.35 11.77 16.76
N PRO A 131 6.41 11.72 17.59
CA PRO A 131 7.69 12.38 17.29
C PRO A 131 8.45 11.74 16.11
N TYR A 132 8.17 10.49 15.77
CA TYR A 132 8.84 9.76 14.70
C TYR A 132 8.03 9.66 13.40
N SER A 133 6.81 10.22 13.34
CA SER A 133 5.93 10.11 12.19
C SER A 133 6.55 10.54 10.85
N LYS A 134 7.50 11.50 10.88
CA LYS A 134 8.20 11.98 9.67
C LYS A 134 9.41 11.13 9.26
N ARG A 135 9.81 10.14 10.09
CA ARG A 135 10.95 9.27 9.77
C ARG A 135 10.57 8.22 8.72
N ALA A 136 11.54 7.89 7.87
CA ALA A 136 11.39 6.74 6.98
C ALA A 136 11.49 5.45 7.80
N GLY A 137 10.55 4.52 7.58
CA GLY A 137 10.48 3.24 8.27
C GLY A 137 10.63 2.08 7.29
N TYR A 138 11.81 1.91 6.71
CA TYR A 138 12.10 0.69 5.96
C TYR A 138 12.30 -0.50 6.91
N ASP A 139 12.21 -1.71 6.39
CA ASP A 139 12.27 -2.97 7.13
C ASP A 139 13.44 -3.03 8.13
N ILE A 140 14.64 -2.70 7.68
CA ILE A 140 15.84 -2.71 8.54
C ILE A 140 15.73 -1.73 9.74
N ILE A 141 15.08 -0.60 9.55
CA ILE A 141 14.84 0.37 10.62
C ILE A 141 13.83 -0.19 11.63
N GLY A 142 12.75 -0.81 11.11
CA GLY A 142 11.77 -1.49 11.95
C GLY A 142 12.39 -2.59 12.79
N GLN A 143 13.20 -3.44 12.20
CA GLN A 143 13.93 -4.52 12.90
C GLN A 143 14.90 -3.98 13.97
N ALA A 144 15.64 -2.91 13.66
CA ALA A 144 16.58 -2.32 14.59
C ALA A 144 15.87 -1.69 15.80
N MET A 145 14.84 -0.87 15.54
CA MET A 145 14.15 -0.10 16.58
C MET A 145 13.18 -0.94 17.42
N SER A 146 12.62 -2.03 16.87
CA SER A 146 11.78 -2.97 17.63
C SER A 146 12.58 -3.91 18.52
N GLY A 147 13.89 -3.93 18.42
CA GLY A 147 14.75 -4.88 19.15
C GLY A 147 14.81 -6.27 18.49
N LEU A 148 14.14 -6.51 17.36
CA LEU A 148 14.15 -7.80 16.66
C LEU A 148 15.57 -8.25 16.32
N MET A 149 16.44 -7.33 15.90
CA MET A 149 17.85 -7.63 15.63
C MET A 149 18.59 -8.11 16.86
N SER A 150 18.24 -7.67 18.06
CA SER A 150 18.89 -8.11 19.30
C SER A 150 18.57 -9.53 19.66
N THR A 151 17.46 -10.06 19.20
CA THR A 151 16.99 -11.43 19.51
C THR A 151 17.38 -12.47 18.47
N THR A 152 17.85 -12.05 17.28
CA THR A 152 18.16 -12.95 16.15
C THR A 152 19.59 -13.50 16.14
N GLY A 153 20.40 -13.24 17.15
CA GLY A 153 21.74 -13.80 17.31
C GLY A 153 22.83 -12.79 17.65
N TRP A 154 24.08 -13.24 17.68
CA TRP A 154 25.26 -12.44 17.99
C TRP A 154 25.54 -11.40 16.89
N GLN A 155 26.29 -10.33 17.22
CA GLN A 155 26.60 -9.24 16.27
C GLN A 155 27.26 -9.73 14.96
N ILE A 156 28.09 -10.76 15.05
CA ILE A 156 28.65 -11.46 13.89
C ILE A 156 27.70 -12.60 13.54
N GLY A 157 26.84 -12.44 12.54
CA GLY A 157 25.88 -13.44 12.11
C GLY A 157 24.42 -13.07 12.31
N ARG A 158 24.12 -11.84 12.75
CA ARG A 158 22.77 -11.30 12.66
C ARG A 158 22.43 -11.09 11.20
N ALA A 159 21.71 -12.04 10.62
CA ALA A 159 21.18 -11.88 9.29
C ALA A 159 19.89 -11.05 9.36
N SER A 160 19.90 -9.86 8.82
CA SER A 160 18.66 -9.28 8.33
C SER A 160 18.21 -10.06 7.10
N CYS A 161 16.92 -10.12 6.81
CA CYS A 161 16.41 -10.82 5.62
C CYS A 161 17.05 -10.38 4.30
N ARG A 162 17.84 -9.30 4.29
CA ARG A 162 18.56 -8.77 3.12
C ARG A 162 20.01 -9.18 3.01
N GLU A 163 20.63 -9.72 4.06
CA GLU A 163 22.07 -10.08 4.06
C GLU A 163 22.36 -11.49 3.56
N ARG A 164 21.33 -12.26 3.24
CA ARG A 164 21.46 -13.63 2.75
C ARG A 164 21.09 -13.80 1.27
N VAL A 165 21.42 -12.82 0.48
CA VAL A 165 21.34 -12.99 -0.99
C VAL A 165 22.71 -13.01 -1.59
#